data_e67464a696b34f0ddaa7648c8b5718c1
#
_entry.id   e67464a696b34f0ddaa7648c8b5718c1
#
_cell.length_a   1.000
_cell.length_b   1.000
_cell.length_c   1.000
_cell.angle_alpha   90.00
_cell.angle_beta   90.00
_cell.angle_gamma   90.00
#
_symmetry.space_group_name_H-M   'P 1'
#
loop_
_entity.id
_entity.type
_entity.pdbx_description
1 polymer ?
#
loop_
_entity_poly.entity_id
_entity_poly.type
_entity_poly.pdbx_seq_one_letter_code
_entity_poly.pdbx_strand_id
1 'polypeptide(L)'
;MDFVNQIVIHKVWGECTIVKQEDDILFIIYSEEEKRFKYPDSFADFLRFKDEQLQINAWRDLQEKETARQQAALRQHTVFVSPQTYIPSTRKAKPKIEKSNIIFKCNFCDGQANKKHLGYMGACSDQMIHYNIHVAQHSWCSDPDCACARYLNGAITGTQLDDLCRDGGFVCYESQMLKDWTAYAGFVLNGEKKAEPKKLRNVQLGSLAALTTREPGMQECDRFIFAVFLVDELDEGTHGNEGYVKSNSKYRIELTPDEAHKIKFWNYHANGNSAELPRWGQGLHRYATDMEAAQILRDIAAVKQIPHERKFAEEFLSHFCKTKGIRLEDIPSPNGALKR
;
A
#
# COMPACT_ATOMS: atom_id res chain seq x y z
N MET A 1 26.64 -19.80 -0.24
CA MET A 1 27.02 -19.76 -1.68
C MET A 1 27.75 -18.46 -1.91
N ASP A 2 28.78 -18.47 -2.75
CA ASP A 2 29.49 -17.26 -3.16
C ASP A 2 29.00 -16.88 -4.57
N PHE A 3 28.54 -15.65 -4.73
CA PHE A 3 27.98 -15.13 -5.98
C PHE A 3 28.91 -14.09 -6.65
N VAL A 4 30.11 -13.87 -6.12
CA VAL A 4 31.07 -12.92 -6.69
C VAL A 4 31.41 -13.32 -8.12
N ASN A 5 31.51 -12.35 -9.04
CA ASN A 5 31.66 -12.50 -10.49
C ASN A 5 30.47 -13.11 -11.24
N GLN A 6 29.35 -13.39 -10.58
CA GLN A 6 28.13 -13.82 -11.29
C GLN A 6 27.45 -12.64 -11.95
N ILE A 7 26.86 -12.92 -13.12
CA ILE A 7 26.08 -11.92 -13.87
C ILE A 7 24.63 -11.98 -13.41
N VAL A 8 24.11 -10.82 -13.06
CA VAL A 8 22.69 -10.62 -12.75
C VAL A 8 22.10 -9.62 -13.75
N ILE A 9 20.82 -9.76 -14.02
CA ILE A 9 20.04 -8.84 -14.83
C ILE A 9 19.18 -8.03 -13.87
N HIS A 10 19.48 -6.74 -13.75
CA HIS A 10 18.65 -5.81 -13.02
C HIS A 10 17.50 -5.33 -13.90
N LYS A 11 16.30 -5.28 -13.36
CA LYS A 11 15.05 -4.95 -14.08
C LYS A 11 15.12 -3.63 -14.86
N VAL A 12 15.89 -2.65 -14.38
CA VAL A 12 16.00 -1.31 -15.01
C VAL A 12 17.35 -1.13 -15.72
N TRP A 13 18.44 -1.67 -15.13
CA TRP A 13 19.81 -1.39 -15.60
C TRP A 13 20.36 -2.44 -16.57
N GLY A 14 19.65 -3.56 -16.75
CA GLY A 14 20.14 -4.66 -17.58
C GLY A 14 21.22 -5.49 -16.89
N GLU A 15 22.18 -5.98 -17.67
CA GLU A 15 23.23 -6.86 -17.16
C GLU A 15 24.22 -6.12 -16.26
N CYS A 16 24.44 -6.68 -15.07
CA CYS A 16 25.37 -6.20 -14.06
C CYS A 16 26.19 -7.35 -13.50
N THR A 17 27.33 -7.08 -12.90
CA THR A 17 28.18 -8.09 -12.26
C THR A 17 28.20 -7.89 -10.75
N ILE A 18 28.07 -8.97 -10.00
CA ILE A 18 28.25 -8.97 -8.54
C ILE A 18 29.75 -8.89 -8.28
N VAL A 19 30.20 -7.80 -7.66
CA VAL A 19 31.63 -7.55 -7.40
C VAL A 19 32.06 -7.94 -6.00
N LYS A 20 31.11 -8.04 -5.08
CA LYS A 20 31.37 -8.36 -3.68
C LYS A 20 30.13 -8.98 -3.05
N GLN A 21 30.34 -9.83 -2.06
CA GLN A 21 29.28 -10.35 -1.20
C GLN A 21 29.71 -10.26 0.26
N GLU A 22 28.84 -9.73 1.10
CA GLU A 22 29.00 -9.73 2.57
C GLU A 22 27.72 -10.30 3.18
N ASP A 23 27.83 -11.47 3.78
CA ASP A 23 26.70 -12.24 4.32
C ASP A 23 25.57 -12.40 3.27
N ASP A 24 24.43 -11.78 3.50
CA ASP A 24 23.27 -11.78 2.60
C ASP A 24 23.18 -10.50 1.73
N ILE A 25 24.22 -9.68 1.69
CA ILE A 25 24.28 -8.46 0.86
C ILE A 25 25.16 -8.67 -0.36
N LEU A 26 24.59 -8.44 -1.54
CA LEU A 26 25.29 -8.45 -2.81
C LEU A 26 25.59 -7.01 -3.25
N PHE A 27 26.82 -6.78 -3.68
CA PHE A 27 27.28 -5.49 -4.21
C PHE A 27 27.42 -5.60 -5.71
N ILE A 28 26.75 -4.71 -6.42
CA ILE A 28 26.70 -4.69 -7.89
C ILE A 28 27.19 -3.33 -8.37
N ILE A 29 28.05 -3.28 -9.38
CA ILE A 29 28.47 -2.04 -10.00
C ILE A 29 27.55 -1.74 -11.19
N TYR A 30 27.00 -0.52 -11.21
CA TYR A 30 26.30 0.07 -12.34
C TYR A 30 26.72 1.53 -12.51
N SER A 31 27.15 1.92 -13.73
CA SER A 31 27.61 3.29 -14.06
C SER A 31 28.63 3.85 -13.05
N GLU A 32 29.64 3.03 -12.69
CA GLU A 32 30.70 3.37 -11.73
C GLU A 32 30.24 3.52 -10.25
N GLU A 33 28.96 3.31 -9.96
CA GLU A 33 28.43 3.33 -8.59
C GLU A 33 28.18 1.92 -8.06
N GLU A 34 28.55 1.70 -6.79
CA GLU A 34 28.25 0.47 -6.07
C GLU A 34 26.84 0.51 -5.51
N LYS A 35 26.02 -0.49 -5.82
CA LYS A 35 24.66 -0.65 -5.33
C LYS A 35 24.54 -1.95 -4.52
N ARG A 36 23.73 -1.93 -3.45
CA ARG A 36 23.58 -3.02 -2.49
C ARG A 36 22.23 -3.68 -2.61
N PHE A 37 22.22 -5.00 -2.69
CA PHE A 37 21.02 -5.81 -2.82
C PHE A 37 21.02 -6.94 -1.82
N LYS A 38 19.90 -7.21 -1.19
CA LYS A 38 19.77 -8.27 -0.20
C LYS A 38 19.37 -9.58 -0.86
N TYR A 39 20.15 -10.63 -0.66
CA TYR A 39 19.83 -11.98 -1.11
C TYR A 39 18.98 -12.74 -0.06
N PRO A 40 18.01 -13.55 -0.43
CA PRO A 40 17.42 -13.69 -1.77
C PRO A 40 16.33 -12.63 -2.08
N ASP A 41 16.00 -11.74 -1.13
CA ASP A 41 14.85 -10.84 -1.18
C ASP A 41 14.80 -10.00 -2.47
N SER A 42 15.94 -9.50 -2.95
CA SER A 42 16.00 -8.68 -4.17
C SER A 42 15.73 -9.44 -5.46
N PHE A 43 15.72 -10.79 -5.41
CA PHE A 43 15.38 -11.64 -6.56
C PHE A 43 13.88 -11.86 -6.72
N ALA A 44 13.06 -11.37 -5.80
CA ALA A 44 11.62 -11.31 -5.99
C ALA A 44 11.24 -10.31 -7.10
N ASP A 45 11.86 -9.10 -7.10
CA ASP A 45 11.37 -8.00 -7.91
C ASP A 45 12.44 -7.27 -8.75
N PHE A 46 13.71 -7.31 -8.37
CA PHE A 46 14.73 -6.42 -8.93
C PHE A 46 15.82 -7.13 -9.72
N LEU A 47 16.26 -8.30 -9.25
CA LEU A 47 17.38 -9.02 -9.80
C LEU A 47 16.98 -10.38 -10.33
N ARG A 48 17.68 -10.81 -11.36
CA ARG A 48 17.61 -12.17 -11.88
C ARG A 48 19.01 -12.63 -12.24
N PHE A 49 19.43 -13.82 -11.81
CA PHE A 49 20.66 -14.41 -12.32
C PHE A 49 20.55 -14.69 -13.82
N LYS A 50 21.62 -14.45 -14.55
CA LYS A 50 21.74 -14.86 -15.97
C LYS A 50 21.88 -16.39 -16.07
N ASP A 51 22.53 -16.99 -15.10
CA ASP A 51 22.61 -18.45 -14.95
C ASP A 51 21.28 -19.02 -14.42
N GLU A 52 20.74 -19.97 -15.18
CA GLU A 52 19.43 -20.55 -14.89
C GLU A 52 19.40 -21.37 -13.58
N GLN A 53 20.50 -22.07 -13.28
CA GLN A 53 20.59 -22.88 -12.07
C GLN A 53 20.70 -22.01 -10.81
N LEU A 54 21.46 -20.93 -10.88
CA LEU A 54 21.52 -19.95 -9.81
C LEU A 54 20.17 -19.24 -9.60
N GLN A 55 19.44 -18.98 -10.67
CA GLN A 55 18.10 -18.39 -10.58
C GLN A 55 17.10 -19.32 -9.90
N ILE A 56 17.11 -20.60 -10.23
CA ILE A 56 16.26 -21.62 -9.58
C ILE A 56 16.60 -21.69 -8.08
N ASN A 57 17.88 -21.68 -7.74
CA ASN A 57 18.32 -21.69 -6.35
C ASN A 57 17.85 -20.42 -5.59
N ALA A 58 17.96 -19.24 -6.21
CA ALA A 58 17.50 -17.99 -5.59
C ALA A 58 15.99 -18.01 -5.32
N TRP A 59 15.18 -18.54 -6.22
CA TRP A 59 13.73 -18.70 -6.01
C TRP A 59 13.39 -19.70 -4.90
N ARG A 60 14.13 -20.82 -4.83
CA ARG A 60 13.95 -21.77 -3.73
C ARG A 60 14.28 -21.14 -2.38
N ASP A 61 15.43 -20.45 -2.27
CA ASP A 61 15.85 -19.78 -1.04
C ASP A 61 14.85 -18.67 -0.64
N LEU A 62 14.25 -17.97 -1.61
CA LEU A 62 13.18 -17.00 -1.38
C LEU A 62 11.93 -17.68 -0.78
N GLN A 63 11.47 -18.78 -1.37
CA GLN A 63 10.32 -19.54 -0.89
C GLN A 63 10.54 -20.13 0.51
N GLU A 64 11.74 -20.66 0.78
CA GLU A 64 12.10 -21.17 2.11
C GLU A 64 12.07 -20.06 3.17
N LYS A 65 12.58 -18.87 2.82
CA LYS A 65 12.57 -17.70 3.70
C LYS A 65 11.15 -17.19 3.97
N GLU A 66 10.30 -17.16 2.97
CA GLU A 66 8.87 -16.80 3.12
C GLU A 66 8.13 -17.81 4.00
N THR A 67 8.34 -19.10 3.76
CA THR A 67 7.74 -20.18 4.58
C THR A 67 8.19 -20.09 6.04
N ALA A 68 9.48 -19.83 6.28
CA ALA A 68 10.01 -19.66 7.62
C ALA A 68 9.43 -18.42 8.30
N ARG A 69 9.24 -17.31 7.59
CA ARG A 69 8.57 -16.09 8.10
C ARG A 69 7.11 -16.37 8.49
N GLN A 70 6.36 -17.08 7.65
CA GLN A 70 4.97 -17.47 7.93
C GLN A 70 4.87 -18.39 9.15
N GLN A 71 5.77 -19.37 9.28
CA GLN A 71 5.82 -20.26 10.44
C GLN A 71 6.23 -19.53 11.74
N ALA A 72 7.15 -18.57 11.65
CA ALA A 72 7.54 -17.75 12.79
C ALA A 72 6.38 -16.85 13.26
N ALA A 73 5.63 -16.26 12.34
CA ALA A 73 4.43 -15.47 12.64
C ALA A 73 3.34 -16.34 13.30
N LEU A 74 3.11 -17.55 12.81
CA LEU A 74 2.19 -18.52 13.42
C LEU A 74 2.64 -18.94 14.84
N ARG A 75 3.94 -19.14 15.08
CA ARG A 75 4.46 -19.50 16.42
C ARG A 75 4.34 -18.34 17.42
N GLN A 76 4.48 -17.10 16.98
CA GLN A 76 4.26 -15.93 17.84
C GLN A 76 2.80 -15.78 18.26
N HIS A 77 1.85 -16.21 17.44
CA HIS A 77 0.42 -16.23 17.78
C HIS A 77 0.03 -17.30 18.80
N THR A 78 0.83 -18.35 18.98
CA THR A 78 0.52 -19.47 19.91
C THR A 78 1.12 -19.29 21.31
N VAL A 79 1.89 -18.27 21.60
CA VAL A 79 2.62 -18.12 22.89
C VAL A 79 1.96 -17.11 23.85
N PHE A 80 0.84 -16.49 23.52
CA PHE A 80 0.16 -15.55 24.43
C PHE A 80 -1.15 -16.09 25.01
N VAL A 81 -1.08 -17.15 25.83
CA VAL A 81 -2.08 -17.41 26.88
C VAL A 81 -1.34 -17.90 28.14
N SER A 82 -0.89 -16.98 28.96
CA SER A 82 -0.63 -17.24 30.38
C SER A 82 -1.02 -16.00 31.17
N PRO A 83 -1.86 -16.14 32.21
CA PRO A 83 -2.28 -14.99 33.00
C PRO A 83 -1.18 -14.61 34.00
N GLN A 84 -0.46 -13.53 33.73
CA GLN A 84 0.34 -12.89 34.76
C GLN A 84 -0.50 -11.88 35.51
N THR A 85 -0.66 -12.13 36.80
CA THR A 85 -1.22 -11.21 37.79
C THR A 85 -0.48 -9.88 37.82
N TYR A 86 -1.13 -8.85 37.32
CA TYR A 86 -0.64 -7.47 37.33
C TYR A 86 -1.06 -6.76 38.63
N ILE A 87 -0.10 -6.27 39.40
CA ILE A 87 -0.34 -5.36 40.53
C ILE A 87 -0.41 -3.93 39.98
N PRO A 88 -1.51 -3.20 40.13
CA PRO A 88 -1.65 -1.89 39.50
C PRO A 88 -0.90 -0.81 40.25
N SER A 89 0.01 -0.12 39.58
CA SER A 89 0.57 1.17 39.97
C SER A 89 -0.47 2.25 39.69
N THR A 90 -0.80 3.05 40.69
CA THR A 90 -1.84 4.08 40.69
C THR A 90 -1.40 5.35 39.97
N ARG A 91 -1.38 5.35 38.65
CA ARG A 91 -1.57 6.53 37.80
C ARG A 91 -2.50 6.15 36.67
N LYS A 92 -3.75 6.65 36.73
CA LYS A 92 -4.73 6.49 35.63
C LYS A 92 -4.20 7.20 34.37
N ALA A 93 -3.40 6.49 33.57
CA ALA A 93 -3.16 6.89 32.20
C ALA A 93 -4.49 6.73 31.45
N LYS A 94 -4.93 7.79 30.73
CA LYS A 94 -6.06 7.68 29.81
C LYS A 94 -5.76 6.50 28.86
N PRO A 95 -6.72 5.60 28.59
CA PRO A 95 -6.51 4.48 27.69
C PRO A 95 -6.03 5.04 26.34
N LYS A 96 -4.85 4.63 25.90
CA LYS A 96 -4.30 5.00 24.60
C LYS A 96 -5.16 4.29 23.56
N ILE A 97 -6.02 5.02 22.86
CA ILE A 97 -6.82 4.50 21.77
C ILE A 97 -5.85 3.99 20.71
N GLU A 98 -5.83 2.68 20.51
CA GLU A 98 -4.93 2.07 19.54
C GLU A 98 -5.46 2.33 18.13
N LYS A 99 -4.60 2.88 17.28
CA LYS A 99 -4.88 3.16 15.88
C LYS A 99 -4.08 2.18 15.03
N SER A 100 -4.69 1.05 14.70
CA SER A 100 -4.04 -0.03 13.96
C SER A 100 -4.45 -0.12 12.49
N ASN A 101 -5.58 0.48 12.10
CA ASN A 101 -6.03 0.52 10.72
C ASN A 101 -5.31 1.62 9.95
N ILE A 102 -5.16 1.45 8.65
CA ILE A 102 -4.36 2.37 7.82
C ILE A 102 -5.19 2.92 6.65
N ILE A 103 -5.04 4.21 6.41
CA ILE A 103 -5.73 4.92 5.33
C ILE A 103 -4.69 5.61 4.47
N PHE A 104 -4.65 5.24 3.18
CA PHE A 104 -3.68 5.76 2.23
C PHE A 104 -4.21 6.96 1.47
N LYS A 105 -3.31 7.91 1.22
CA LYS A 105 -3.49 9.02 0.30
C LYS A 105 -2.94 8.63 -1.06
N CYS A 106 -3.81 8.32 -2.00
CA CYS A 106 -3.44 8.00 -3.37
C CYS A 106 -3.62 9.23 -4.27
N ASN A 107 -2.77 9.34 -5.29
CA ASN A 107 -3.05 10.25 -6.39
C ASN A 107 -4.25 9.71 -7.17
N PHE A 108 -4.97 10.59 -7.86
CA PHE A 108 -6.05 10.13 -8.72
C PHE A 108 -5.48 9.38 -9.93
N CYS A 109 -6.02 8.21 -10.18
CA CYS A 109 -5.69 7.37 -11.32
C CYS A 109 -6.97 6.96 -12.02
N ASP A 110 -7.10 7.30 -13.29
CA ASP A 110 -8.20 6.90 -14.15
C ASP A 110 -7.84 5.71 -15.05
N GLY A 111 -6.72 5.05 -14.77
CA GLY A 111 -6.23 3.89 -15.52
C GLY A 111 -7.27 2.77 -15.58
N GLN A 112 -7.74 2.50 -16.80
CA GLN A 112 -8.84 1.56 -17.09
C GLN A 112 -10.18 1.90 -16.39
N ALA A 113 -10.40 3.18 -16.07
CA ALA A 113 -11.65 3.66 -15.49
C ALA A 113 -12.84 3.38 -16.41
N ASN A 114 -13.96 3.00 -15.82
CA ASN A 114 -15.25 2.82 -16.49
C ASN A 114 -16.39 3.06 -15.48
N LYS A 115 -17.64 2.78 -15.87
CA LYS A 115 -18.79 2.96 -14.96
C LYS A 115 -18.75 2.11 -13.70
N LYS A 116 -17.93 1.04 -13.68
CA LYS A 116 -17.79 0.13 -12.53
C LYS A 116 -16.55 0.41 -11.70
N HIS A 117 -15.52 1.04 -12.30
CA HIS A 117 -14.21 1.23 -11.69
C HIS A 117 -13.79 2.69 -11.76
N LEU A 118 -13.02 3.13 -10.77
CA LEU A 118 -12.40 4.45 -10.74
C LEU A 118 -11.03 4.50 -11.42
N GLY A 119 -10.48 3.36 -11.84
CA GLY A 119 -9.10 3.20 -12.31
C GLY A 119 -8.28 2.33 -11.38
N TYR A 120 -6.98 2.62 -11.26
CA TYR A 120 -6.02 1.89 -10.40
C TYR A 120 -5.71 0.46 -10.85
N MET A 121 -5.99 0.14 -12.13
CA MET A 121 -5.76 -1.17 -12.74
C MET A 121 -4.88 -1.12 -13.99
N GLY A 122 -4.34 0.05 -14.34
CA GLY A 122 -3.53 0.28 -15.53
C GLY A 122 -2.95 1.67 -15.60
N ALA A 123 -2.31 2.01 -16.72
CA ALA A 123 -1.80 3.34 -16.97
C ALA A 123 -2.92 4.38 -17.02
N CYS A 124 -2.62 5.59 -16.59
CA CYS A 124 -3.54 6.72 -16.72
C CYS A 124 -3.85 7.05 -18.18
N SER A 125 -5.01 7.67 -18.45
CA SER A 125 -5.31 8.24 -19.77
C SER A 125 -4.34 9.37 -20.13
N ASP A 126 -4.24 9.68 -21.43
CA ASP A 126 -3.39 10.77 -21.94
C ASP A 126 -3.69 12.10 -21.22
N GLN A 127 -4.96 12.39 -21.02
CA GLN A 127 -5.39 13.61 -20.31
C GLN A 127 -4.89 13.63 -18.86
N MET A 128 -4.97 12.50 -18.18
CA MET A 128 -4.51 12.40 -16.79
C MET A 128 -2.98 12.39 -16.69
N ILE A 129 -2.28 11.76 -17.63
CA ILE A 129 -0.82 11.83 -17.70
C ILE A 129 -0.37 13.29 -17.88
N HIS A 130 -0.98 14.01 -18.81
CA HIS A 130 -0.70 15.43 -19.03
C HIS A 130 -0.97 16.27 -17.77
N TYR A 131 -2.12 16.04 -17.12
CA TYR A 131 -2.49 16.73 -15.86
C TYR A 131 -1.48 16.45 -14.76
N ASN A 132 -1.12 15.20 -14.52
CA ASN A 132 -0.21 14.79 -13.46
C ASN A 132 1.20 15.37 -13.64
N ILE A 133 1.66 15.53 -14.89
CA ILE A 133 3.00 16.04 -15.20
C ILE A 133 3.01 17.57 -15.21
N HIS A 134 2.09 18.23 -15.93
CA HIS A 134 2.18 19.67 -16.20
C HIS A 134 1.37 20.53 -15.23
N VAL A 135 0.28 20.02 -14.67
CA VAL A 135 -0.60 20.78 -13.77
C VAL A 135 -0.36 20.44 -12.31
N ALA A 136 -0.48 19.17 -11.95
CA ALA A 136 -0.29 18.70 -10.58
C ALA A 136 1.19 18.55 -10.20
N GLN A 137 2.09 18.42 -11.19
CA GLN A 137 3.53 18.28 -11.03
C GLN A 137 3.91 17.20 -10.00
N HIS A 138 3.26 16.05 -10.09
CA HIS A 138 3.58 14.92 -9.23
C HIS A 138 5.01 14.46 -9.48
N SER A 139 5.84 14.44 -8.45
CA SER A 139 7.27 14.17 -8.53
C SER A 139 7.61 12.88 -9.28
N TRP A 140 6.85 11.81 -9.05
CA TRP A 140 7.03 10.55 -9.76
C TRP A 140 6.66 10.66 -11.24
N CYS A 141 5.48 11.20 -11.53
CA CYS A 141 5.00 11.29 -12.92
C CYS A 141 5.86 12.25 -13.77
N SER A 142 6.44 13.28 -13.15
CA SER A 142 7.28 14.29 -13.80
C SER A 142 8.75 13.88 -13.90
N ASP A 143 9.16 12.77 -13.33
CA ASP A 143 10.51 12.24 -13.44
C ASP A 143 10.75 11.82 -14.90
N PRO A 144 11.85 12.26 -15.55
CA PRO A 144 12.15 11.91 -16.93
C PRO A 144 12.22 10.40 -17.21
N ASP A 145 12.58 9.61 -16.23
CA ASP A 145 12.69 8.15 -16.34
C ASP A 145 11.35 7.44 -16.08
N CYS A 146 10.35 8.16 -15.58
CA CYS A 146 9.00 7.61 -15.41
C CYS A 146 8.38 7.22 -16.76
N ALA A 147 7.75 6.05 -16.81
CA ALA A 147 7.11 5.55 -18.03
C ALA A 147 6.08 6.53 -18.61
N CYS A 148 5.31 7.23 -17.76
CA CYS A 148 4.34 8.23 -18.20
C CYS A 148 5.02 9.46 -18.83
N ALA A 149 6.15 9.94 -18.27
CA ALA A 149 6.91 11.05 -18.86
C ALA A 149 7.54 10.64 -20.20
N ARG A 150 8.10 9.44 -20.27
CA ARG A 150 8.66 8.87 -21.52
C ARG A 150 7.60 8.71 -22.60
N TYR A 151 6.40 8.30 -22.24
CA TYR A 151 5.26 8.22 -23.17
C TYR A 151 4.86 9.61 -23.68
N LEU A 152 4.67 10.57 -22.77
CA LEU A 152 4.28 11.93 -23.14
C LEU A 152 5.31 12.61 -24.07
N ASN A 153 6.61 12.31 -23.90
CA ASN A 153 7.70 12.82 -24.71
C ASN A 153 7.95 12.00 -26.00
N GLY A 154 7.13 10.98 -26.28
CA GLY A 154 7.24 10.13 -27.47
C GLY A 154 8.39 9.13 -27.45
N ALA A 155 9.06 8.91 -26.31
CA ALA A 155 10.16 7.94 -26.18
C ALA A 155 9.64 6.48 -26.12
N ILE A 156 8.40 6.27 -25.73
CA ILE A 156 7.68 4.98 -25.81
C ILE A 156 6.28 5.21 -26.38
N THR A 157 5.70 4.16 -26.94
CA THR A 157 4.32 4.18 -27.47
C THR A 157 3.31 3.87 -26.36
N GLY A 158 2.02 4.18 -26.61
CA GLY A 158 0.92 3.81 -25.69
C GLY A 158 0.86 2.31 -25.45
N THR A 159 1.06 1.49 -26.50
CA THR A 159 1.12 0.02 -26.35
C THR A 159 2.24 -0.41 -25.41
N GLN A 160 3.43 0.19 -25.53
CA GLN A 160 4.54 -0.10 -24.63
C GLN A 160 4.25 0.33 -23.18
N LEU A 161 3.55 1.46 -22.98
CA LEU A 161 3.12 1.89 -21.66
C LEU A 161 2.12 0.90 -21.06
N ASP A 162 1.16 0.42 -21.85
CA ASP A 162 0.19 -0.59 -21.41
C ASP A 162 0.88 -1.92 -21.07
N ASP A 163 1.85 -2.33 -21.88
CA ASP A 163 2.62 -3.57 -21.63
C ASP A 163 3.40 -3.49 -20.30
N LEU A 164 3.92 -2.31 -19.95
CA LEU A 164 4.54 -2.09 -18.64
C LEU A 164 3.57 -2.23 -17.45
N CYS A 165 2.26 -2.15 -17.68
CA CYS A 165 1.24 -2.41 -16.65
C CYS A 165 0.77 -3.86 -16.61
N ARG A 166 1.24 -4.72 -17.56
CA ARG A 166 0.89 -6.15 -17.63
C ARG A 166 2.01 -7.01 -17.04
N ASP A 167 1.70 -8.25 -16.76
CA ASP A 167 2.67 -9.31 -16.46
C ASP A 167 3.73 -8.97 -15.39
N GLY A 168 3.30 -8.28 -14.32
CA GLY A 168 4.18 -7.90 -13.23
C GLY A 168 5.08 -6.69 -13.52
N GLY A 169 4.86 -5.98 -14.64
CA GLY A 169 5.49 -4.70 -14.90
C GLY A 169 5.04 -3.63 -13.92
N PHE A 170 5.77 -2.53 -13.82
CA PHE A 170 5.52 -1.45 -12.88
C PHE A 170 5.60 -0.08 -13.58
N VAL A 171 4.55 0.71 -13.44
CA VAL A 171 4.52 2.12 -13.88
C VAL A 171 4.52 3.04 -12.66
N CYS A 172 3.58 2.84 -11.73
CA CYS A 172 3.51 3.52 -10.44
C CYS A 172 2.64 2.68 -9.48
N TYR A 173 2.62 3.03 -8.19
CA TYR A 173 1.78 2.31 -7.22
C TYR A 173 0.30 2.33 -7.61
N GLU A 174 -0.19 3.49 -8.02
CA GLU A 174 -1.59 3.67 -8.37
C GLU A 174 -2.01 2.82 -9.58
N SER A 175 -1.13 2.60 -10.55
CA SER A 175 -1.46 1.82 -11.77
C SER A 175 -1.76 0.34 -11.51
N GLN A 176 -1.39 -0.19 -10.36
CA GLN A 176 -1.55 -1.60 -10.00
C GLN A 176 -2.28 -1.83 -8.67
N MET A 177 -2.63 -0.76 -7.98
CA MET A 177 -3.09 -0.80 -6.59
C MET A 177 -4.30 -1.71 -6.37
N LEU A 178 -5.28 -1.70 -7.27
CA LEU A 178 -6.44 -2.58 -7.20
C LEU A 178 -6.23 -3.92 -7.90
N LYS A 179 -5.29 -4.00 -8.84
CA LYS A 179 -4.91 -5.26 -9.48
C LYS A 179 -4.26 -6.21 -8.47
N ASP A 180 -3.32 -5.67 -7.67
CA ASP A 180 -2.52 -6.46 -6.74
C ASP A 180 -3.02 -6.36 -5.29
N TRP A 181 -3.99 -5.48 -5.02
CA TRP A 181 -4.51 -5.16 -3.69
C TRP A 181 -3.40 -4.89 -2.68
N THR A 182 -2.43 -4.10 -3.11
CA THR A 182 -1.24 -3.75 -2.34
C THR A 182 -1.11 -2.23 -2.25
N ALA A 183 -0.78 -1.73 -1.06
CA ALA A 183 -0.52 -0.32 -0.82
C ALA A 183 0.80 -0.13 -0.07
N TYR A 184 1.65 0.75 -0.58
CA TYR A 184 3.02 0.98 -0.11
C TYR A 184 3.13 2.22 0.75
N ALA A 185 4.05 2.18 1.74
CA ALA A 185 4.35 3.32 2.59
C ALA A 185 5.06 4.46 1.84
N GLY A 186 5.73 4.13 0.73
CA GLY A 186 6.47 5.06 -0.11
C GLY A 186 7.80 5.50 0.49
N PHE A 187 8.39 6.50 -0.14
CA PHE A 187 9.69 7.05 0.22
C PHE A 187 9.57 8.47 0.76
N VAL A 188 10.59 8.94 1.46
CA VAL A 188 10.71 10.33 1.86
C VAL A 188 11.06 11.18 0.63
N LEU A 189 10.23 12.19 0.33
CA LEU A 189 10.39 12.97 -0.89
C LEU A 189 11.36 14.15 -0.74
N ASN A 190 11.57 14.67 0.47
CA ASN A 190 12.33 15.91 0.68
C ASN A 190 13.20 15.84 1.94
N GLY A 191 14.23 16.70 2.01
CA GLY A 191 15.14 16.83 3.15
C GLY A 191 16.32 15.87 3.11
N GLU A 192 17.09 15.83 4.19
CA GLU A 192 18.30 14.99 4.34
C GLU A 192 18.03 13.50 4.17
N LYS A 193 16.78 13.08 4.43
CA LYS A 193 16.31 11.69 4.32
C LYS A 193 15.60 11.40 3.00
N LYS A 194 15.82 12.21 1.97
CA LYS A 194 15.25 11.97 0.65
C LYS A 194 15.61 10.56 0.15
N ALA A 195 14.61 9.87 -0.42
CA ALA A 195 14.71 8.48 -0.88
C ALA A 195 14.86 7.42 0.22
N GLU A 196 14.82 7.77 1.52
CA GLU A 196 14.69 6.74 2.54
C GLU A 196 13.31 6.08 2.48
N PRO A 197 13.23 4.74 2.56
CA PRO A 197 11.96 4.04 2.60
C PRO A 197 11.22 4.31 3.89
N LYS A 198 9.91 4.50 3.80
CA LYS A 198 9.04 4.69 4.96
C LYS A 198 8.60 3.34 5.52
N LYS A 199 8.41 3.31 6.85
CA LYS A 199 7.97 2.13 7.60
C LYS A 199 6.52 2.26 8.04
N LEU A 200 5.85 1.12 8.10
CA LEU A 200 4.53 0.97 8.71
C LEU A 200 4.72 0.47 10.17
N ARG A 201 4.26 1.24 11.15
CA ARG A 201 4.59 0.94 12.56
C ARG A 201 3.42 0.39 13.38
N ASN A 202 2.20 0.69 12.99
CA ASN A 202 1.02 0.40 13.83
C ASN A 202 0.04 -0.56 13.15
N VAL A 203 0.29 -0.96 11.92
CA VAL A 203 -0.59 -1.89 11.19
C VAL A 203 -0.32 -3.30 11.65
N GLN A 204 -1.37 -4.10 11.71
CA GLN A 204 -1.32 -5.51 12.10
C GLN A 204 -2.12 -6.34 11.09
N LEU A 205 -1.89 -7.64 11.06
CA LEU A 205 -2.78 -8.56 10.34
C LEU A 205 -4.20 -8.44 10.91
N GLY A 206 -5.20 -8.43 10.03
CA GLY A 206 -6.59 -8.18 10.41
C GLY A 206 -6.94 -6.69 10.58
N SER A 207 -6.01 -5.76 10.28
CA SER A 207 -6.33 -4.33 10.17
C SER A 207 -7.10 -4.05 8.87
N LEU A 208 -7.92 -2.99 8.88
CA LEU A 208 -8.50 -2.45 7.65
C LEU A 208 -7.50 -1.52 6.97
N ALA A 209 -7.27 -1.71 5.69
CA ALA A 209 -6.65 -0.72 4.82
C ALA A 209 -7.73 -0.04 3.99
N ALA A 210 -7.73 1.29 3.93
CA ALA A 210 -8.62 2.08 3.09
C ALA A 210 -7.80 2.95 2.13
N LEU A 211 -8.20 2.98 0.87
CA LEU A 211 -7.57 3.74 -0.18
C LEU A 211 -8.41 4.97 -0.48
N THR A 212 -7.79 6.16 -0.40
CA THR A 212 -8.50 7.43 -0.61
C THR A 212 -7.87 8.25 -1.70
N THR A 213 -8.71 8.96 -2.44
CA THR A 213 -8.26 9.89 -3.46
C THR A 213 -9.20 11.10 -3.55
N ARG A 214 -8.88 12.02 -4.44
CA ARG A 214 -9.74 13.11 -4.89
C ARG A 214 -9.45 13.37 -6.37
N GLU A 215 -10.48 13.67 -7.14
CA GLU A 215 -10.34 14.01 -8.54
C GLU A 215 -9.63 15.36 -8.73
N PRO A 216 -9.06 15.61 -9.92
CA PRO A 216 -8.54 16.92 -10.29
C PRO A 216 -9.55 18.04 -10.04
N GLY A 217 -9.10 19.13 -9.40
CA GLY A 217 -9.96 20.27 -9.07
C GLY A 217 -10.77 20.14 -7.79
N MET A 218 -10.94 18.96 -7.21
CA MET A 218 -11.63 18.78 -5.93
C MET A 218 -10.81 19.32 -4.75
N GLN A 219 -11.49 19.82 -3.73
CA GLN A 219 -10.88 20.24 -2.48
C GLN A 219 -10.55 19.06 -1.57
N GLU A 220 -9.74 19.28 -0.53
CA GLU A 220 -9.36 18.20 0.39
C GLU A 220 -10.57 17.67 1.19
N CYS A 221 -11.57 18.50 1.47
CA CYS A 221 -12.83 18.07 2.09
C CYS A 221 -13.64 17.08 1.24
N ASP A 222 -13.39 17.02 -0.07
CA ASP A 222 -14.07 16.13 -0.99
C ASP A 222 -13.36 14.77 -1.17
N ARG A 223 -12.21 14.58 -0.50
CA ARG A 223 -11.50 13.30 -0.52
C ARG A 223 -12.44 12.15 -0.13
N PHE A 224 -12.47 11.13 -0.97
CA PHE A 224 -13.33 9.97 -0.79
C PHE A 224 -12.54 8.66 -0.71
N ILE A 225 -13.17 7.65 -0.13
CA ILE A 225 -12.65 6.27 -0.09
C ILE A 225 -13.15 5.56 -1.33
N PHE A 226 -12.24 4.94 -2.10
CA PHE A 226 -12.59 4.22 -3.32
C PHE A 226 -12.43 2.70 -3.21
N ALA A 227 -11.64 2.24 -2.25
CA ALA A 227 -11.50 0.82 -1.97
C ALA A 227 -11.10 0.57 -0.52
N VAL A 228 -11.44 -0.62 -0.02
CA VAL A 228 -11.01 -1.11 1.29
C VAL A 228 -10.65 -2.59 1.20
N PHE A 229 -9.70 -3.01 2.03
CA PHE A 229 -9.34 -4.42 2.14
C PHE A 229 -8.86 -4.79 3.55
N LEU A 230 -9.03 -6.06 3.91
CA LEU A 230 -8.47 -6.62 5.12
C LEU A 230 -7.00 -6.96 4.89
N VAL A 231 -6.12 -6.45 5.74
CA VAL A 231 -4.68 -6.74 5.68
C VAL A 231 -4.44 -8.17 6.15
N ASP A 232 -3.97 -9.03 5.28
CA ASP A 232 -3.57 -10.42 5.59
C ASP A 232 -2.11 -10.70 5.26
N GLU A 233 -1.43 -9.73 4.64
CA GLU A 233 0.01 -9.73 4.43
C GLU A 233 0.54 -8.31 4.66
N LEU A 234 1.65 -8.18 5.38
CA LEU A 234 2.30 -6.90 5.60
C LEU A 234 3.82 -7.05 5.75
N ASP A 235 4.55 -6.05 5.30
CA ASP A 235 5.94 -5.80 5.64
C ASP A 235 6.05 -4.41 6.26
N GLU A 236 6.64 -4.31 7.44
CA GLU A 236 6.80 -3.01 8.10
C GLU A 236 7.78 -2.08 7.38
N GLY A 237 8.61 -2.65 6.52
CA GLY A 237 9.72 -1.96 5.85
C GLY A 237 11.03 -2.03 6.62
N THR A 238 12.12 -2.01 5.88
CA THR A 238 13.50 -2.06 6.38
C THR A 238 14.26 -0.80 5.99
N HIS A 239 15.57 -0.76 6.19
CA HIS A 239 16.40 0.36 5.71
C HIS A 239 16.56 0.39 4.18
N GLY A 240 16.26 -0.71 3.47
CA GLY A 240 16.37 -0.80 2.01
C GLY A 240 15.04 -0.86 1.29
N ASN A 241 13.97 -1.31 1.98
CA ASN A 241 12.67 -1.53 1.36
C ASN A 241 11.57 -0.79 2.13
N GLU A 242 10.66 -0.17 1.40
CA GLU A 242 9.48 0.45 1.99
C GLU A 242 8.49 -0.60 2.55
N GLY A 243 7.72 -0.19 3.56
CA GLY A 243 6.66 -1.02 4.09
C GLY A 243 5.48 -1.13 3.11
N TYR A 244 4.76 -2.24 3.16
CA TYR A 244 3.51 -2.41 2.41
C TYR A 244 2.48 -3.19 3.22
N VAL A 245 1.24 -3.06 2.81
CA VAL A 245 0.12 -3.91 3.22
C VAL A 245 -0.55 -4.49 2.00
N LYS A 246 -1.02 -5.73 2.10
CA LYS A 246 -1.65 -6.44 1.00
C LYS A 246 -2.81 -7.29 1.48
N SER A 247 -3.71 -7.62 0.56
CA SER A 247 -4.78 -8.58 0.78
C SER A 247 -4.78 -9.66 -0.28
N ASN A 248 -4.67 -10.90 0.16
CA ASN A 248 -4.88 -12.11 -0.64
C ASN A 248 -6.25 -12.74 -0.33
N SER A 249 -6.93 -12.26 0.72
CA SER A 249 -8.25 -12.75 1.15
C SER A 249 -9.39 -12.26 0.24
N LYS A 250 -10.58 -12.83 0.45
CA LYS A 250 -11.80 -12.36 -0.23
C LYS A 250 -12.25 -10.96 0.24
N TYR A 251 -11.85 -10.52 1.43
CA TYR A 251 -12.31 -9.27 2.03
C TYR A 251 -11.64 -8.05 1.38
N ARG A 252 -12.04 -7.78 0.15
CA ARG A 252 -11.63 -6.67 -0.70
C ARG A 252 -12.87 -6.08 -1.35
N ILE A 253 -13.08 -4.78 -1.18
CA ILE A 253 -14.22 -4.07 -1.77
C ILE A 253 -13.71 -2.87 -2.54
N GLU A 254 -14.02 -2.83 -3.81
CA GLU A 254 -13.95 -1.66 -4.66
C GLU A 254 -15.30 -0.97 -4.70
N LEU A 255 -15.31 0.36 -4.71
CA LEU A 255 -16.51 1.17 -4.86
C LEU A 255 -16.61 1.67 -6.29
N THR A 256 -17.81 1.64 -6.84
CA THR A 256 -18.08 2.36 -8.08
C THR A 256 -17.88 3.87 -7.87
N PRO A 257 -17.67 4.68 -8.94
CA PRO A 257 -17.55 6.14 -8.80
C PRO A 257 -18.69 6.77 -7.97
N ASP A 258 -19.93 6.38 -8.25
CA ASP A 258 -21.11 6.90 -7.56
C ASP A 258 -21.19 6.50 -6.08
N GLU A 259 -20.69 5.33 -5.73
CA GLU A 259 -20.60 4.86 -4.35
C GLU A 259 -19.48 5.58 -3.60
N ALA A 260 -18.30 5.68 -4.22
CA ALA A 260 -17.08 6.26 -3.63
C ALA A 260 -17.31 7.72 -3.22
N HIS A 261 -17.92 8.53 -4.07
CA HIS A 261 -18.22 9.93 -3.76
C HIS A 261 -19.15 10.12 -2.55
N LYS A 262 -19.91 9.09 -2.16
CA LYS A 262 -20.76 9.12 -0.96
C LYS A 262 -19.95 8.82 0.32
N ILE A 263 -18.78 8.17 0.18
CA ILE A 263 -17.93 7.75 1.32
C ILE A 263 -16.78 8.74 1.48
N LYS A 264 -17.09 9.96 1.93
CA LYS A 264 -16.06 10.99 2.15
C LYS A 264 -15.20 10.64 3.37
N PHE A 265 -13.88 10.59 3.17
CA PHE A 265 -12.90 10.24 4.23
C PHE A 265 -13.06 11.10 5.49
N TRP A 266 -13.23 12.40 5.32
CA TRP A 266 -13.32 13.34 6.42
C TRP A 266 -14.63 13.28 7.23
N ASN A 267 -15.58 12.44 6.83
CA ASN A 267 -16.71 12.08 7.70
C ASN A 267 -16.26 11.23 8.90
N TYR A 268 -15.18 10.45 8.76
CA TYR A 268 -14.69 9.48 9.75
C TYR A 268 -13.50 9.98 10.53
N HIS A 269 -12.61 10.74 9.89
CA HIS A 269 -11.34 11.16 10.46
C HIS A 269 -11.34 12.61 10.85
N ALA A 270 -10.73 12.91 12.01
CA ALA A 270 -10.47 14.28 12.49
C ALA A 270 -9.02 14.42 12.95
N ASN A 271 -8.38 15.53 12.64
CA ASN A 271 -7.04 15.86 13.09
C ASN A 271 -7.02 16.22 14.57
N GLY A 272 -6.02 15.74 15.32
CA GLY A 272 -5.95 15.97 16.76
C GLY A 272 -5.88 17.47 17.18
N ASN A 273 -5.17 18.29 16.40
CA ASN A 273 -4.95 19.71 16.71
C ASN A 273 -5.94 20.66 16.02
N SER A 274 -6.71 20.17 15.05
CA SER A 274 -7.65 20.99 14.24
C SER A 274 -8.76 20.06 13.75
N ALA A 275 -9.61 19.64 14.68
CA ALA A 275 -10.57 18.57 14.45
C ALA A 275 -11.60 18.87 13.36
N GLU A 276 -11.93 20.16 13.16
CA GLU A 276 -12.91 20.63 12.17
C GLU A 276 -12.30 20.90 10.78
N LEU A 277 -10.95 20.84 10.66
CA LEU A 277 -10.29 21.14 9.39
C LEU A 277 -9.95 19.88 8.63
N PRO A 278 -10.55 19.64 7.45
CA PRO A 278 -10.23 18.53 6.56
C PRO A 278 -8.89 18.78 5.86
N ARG A 279 -7.77 18.59 6.59
CA ARG A 279 -6.41 18.82 6.10
C ARG A 279 -5.57 17.58 6.24
N TRP A 280 -5.13 17.01 5.10
CA TRP A 280 -4.26 15.82 5.13
C TRP A 280 -2.86 16.13 5.69
N GLY A 281 -2.27 17.25 5.32
CA GLY A 281 -0.89 17.59 5.68
C GLY A 281 0.14 16.72 4.95
N GLN A 282 1.26 16.45 5.62
CA GLN A 282 2.33 15.61 5.09
C GLN A 282 2.07 14.13 5.35
N GLY A 283 2.72 13.26 4.57
CA GLY A 283 2.64 11.81 4.69
C GLY A 283 1.65 11.17 3.72
N LEU A 284 1.92 9.90 3.37
CA LEU A 284 1.12 9.13 2.42
C LEU A 284 0.02 8.31 3.09
N HIS A 285 0.03 8.20 4.42
CA HIS A 285 -0.98 7.45 5.15
C HIS A 285 -1.34 8.11 6.49
N ARG A 286 -2.49 7.70 7.02
CA ARG A 286 -3.01 8.01 8.36
C ARG A 286 -3.41 6.71 9.03
N TYR A 287 -3.35 6.70 10.35
CA TYR A 287 -3.87 5.59 11.12
C TYR A 287 -5.25 5.92 11.67
N ALA A 288 -6.13 4.93 11.64
CA ALA A 288 -7.49 4.99 12.14
C ALA A 288 -7.71 4.01 13.28
N THR A 289 -8.69 4.29 14.12
CA THR A 289 -9.15 3.39 15.16
C THR A 289 -9.99 2.26 14.57
N ASP A 290 -10.17 1.18 15.32
CA ASP A 290 -11.07 0.10 14.92
C ASP A 290 -12.52 0.58 14.76
N MET A 291 -12.91 1.59 15.54
CA MET A 291 -14.24 2.19 15.44
C MET A 291 -14.44 3.01 14.16
N GLU A 292 -13.43 3.83 13.76
CA GLU A 292 -13.45 4.54 12.48
C GLU A 292 -13.51 3.54 11.31
N ALA A 293 -12.77 2.43 11.38
CA ALA A 293 -12.78 1.38 10.38
C ALA A 293 -14.16 0.68 10.29
N ALA A 294 -14.77 0.36 11.43
CA ALA A 294 -16.12 -0.22 11.47
C ALA A 294 -17.20 0.73 10.90
N GLN A 295 -17.09 2.03 11.17
CA GLN A 295 -17.97 3.05 10.57
C GLN A 295 -17.84 3.08 9.05
N ILE A 296 -16.61 3.06 8.54
CA ILE A 296 -16.34 3.03 7.09
C ILE A 296 -16.99 1.79 6.46
N LEU A 297 -16.76 0.60 7.02
CA LEU A 297 -17.34 -0.64 6.50
C LEU A 297 -18.87 -0.66 6.55
N ARG A 298 -19.48 -0.14 7.62
CA ARG A 298 -20.94 -0.02 7.75
C ARG A 298 -21.52 0.87 6.65
N ASP A 299 -20.93 2.03 6.43
CA ASP A 299 -21.41 3.00 5.46
C ASP A 299 -21.15 2.51 4.02
N ILE A 300 -20.08 1.75 3.77
CA ILE A 300 -19.85 1.03 2.51
C ILE A 300 -20.99 0.03 2.26
N ALA A 301 -21.34 -0.80 3.24
CA ALA A 301 -22.47 -1.73 3.10
C ALA A 301 -23.78 -1.01 2.78
N ALA A 302 -24.01 0.15 3.38
CA ALA A 302 -25.22 0.94 3.15
C ALA A 302 -25.30 1.56 1.74
N VAL A 303 -24.19 1.93 1.13
CA VAL A 303 -24.18 2.54 -0.22
C VAL A 303 -24.23 1.53 -1.35
N LYS A 304 -23.91 0.26 -1.11
CA LYS A 304 -23.97 -0.80 -2.11
C LYS A 304 -25.38 -1.01 -2.60
N GLN A 305 -25.57 -0.86 -3.93
CA GLN A 305 -26.91 -0.97 -4.55
C GLN A 305 -27.24 -2.41 -4.95
N ILE A 306 -26.23 -3.19 -5.32
CA ILE A 306 -26.39 -4.55 -5.81
C ILE A 306 -26.52 -5.50 -4.59
N PRO A 307 -27.61 -6.30 -4.47
CA PRO A 307 -27.90 -7.06 -3.26
C PRO A 307 -26.79 -8.03 -2.83
N HIS A 308 -26.12 -8.71 -3.76
CA HIS A 308 -25.03 -9.63 -3.41
C HIS A 308 -23.77 -8.90 -2.95
N GLU A 309 -23.46 -7.72 -3.53
CA GLU A 309 -22.34 -6.89 -3.07
C GLU A 309 -22.61 -6.29 -1.69
N ARG A 310 -23.84 -5.86 -1.44
CA ARG A 310 -24.27 -5.40 -0.11
C ARG A 310 -24.11 -6.50 0.92
N LYS A 311 -24.62 -7.69 0.63
CA LYS A 311 -24.48 -8.85 1.53
C LYS A 311 -23.02 -9.17 1.83
N PHE A 312 -22.17 -9.08 0.80
CA PHE A 312 -20.73 -9.29 0.99
C PHE A 312 -20.09 -8.20 1.85
N ALA A 313 -20.47 -6.93 1.67
CA ALA A 313 -19.98 -5.83 2.50
C ALA A 313 -20.44 -5.96 3.96
N GLU A 314 -21.69 -6.42 4.20
CA GLU A 314 -22.20 -6.74 5.53
C GLU A 314 -21.45 -7.93 6.17
N GLU A 315 -21.12 -8.95 5.38
CA GLU A 315 -20.28 -10.07 5.83
C GLU A 315 -18.87 -9.58 6.24
N PHE A 316 -18.24 -8.71 5.44
CA PHE A 316 -16.95 -8.12 5.77
C PHE A 316 -17.02 -7.31 7.06
N LEU A 317 -18.01 -6.44 7.21
CA LEU A 317 -18.24 -5.69 8.44
C LEU A 317 -18.37 -6.62 9.65
N SER A 318 -19.22 -7.65 9.54
CA SER A 318 -19.43 -8.61 10.61
C SER A 318 -18.15 -9.36 10.99
N HIS A 319 -17.38 -9.81 10.00
CA HIS A 319 -16.09 -10.45 10.20
C HIS A 319 -15.10 -9.53 10.91
N PHE A 320 -14.96 -8.29 10.46
CA PHE A 320 -14.08 -7.29 11.05
C PHE A 320 -14.46 -7.01 12.50
N CYS A 321 -15.74 -6.72 12.74
CA CYS A 321 -16.25 -6.43 14.08
C CYS A 321 -16.04 -7.61 15.05
N LYS A 322 -16.30 -8.84 14.60
CA LYS A 322 -16.03 -10.05 15.38
C LYS A 322 -14.57 -10.18 15.76
N THR A 323 -13.66 -9.94 14.79
CA THR A 323 -12.20 -10.02 15.01
C THR A 323 -11.72 -8.95 16.00
N LYS A 324 -12.33 -7.77 15.98
CA LYS A 324 -11.97 -6.62 16.83
C LYS A 324 -12.78 -6.54 18.13
N GLY A 325 -13.69 -7.48 18.38
CA GLY A 325 -14.54 -7.48 19.58
C GLY A 325 -15.54 -6.32 19.63
N ILE A 326 -15.98 -5.81 18.49
CA ILE A 326 -16.96 -4.72 18.36
C ILE A 326 -18.34 -5.32 18.14
N ARG A 327 -19.34 -4.87 18.91
CA ARG A 327 -20.74 -5.19 18.61
C ARG A 327 -21.28 -4.22 17.57
N LEU A 328 -22.05 -4.70 16.62
CA LEU A 328 -22.57 -3.87 15.51
C LEU A 328 -23.42 -2.68 16.00
N GLU A 329 -24.18 -2.90 17.06
CA GLU A 329 -25.02 -1.88 17.70
C GLU A 329 -24.23 -0.79 18.41
N ASP A 330 -22.98 -1.05 18.76
CA ASP A 330 -22.10 -0.08 19.43
C ASP A 330 -21.35 0.84 18.46
N ILE A 331 -21.49 0.63 17.14
CA ILE A 331 -20.84 1.47 16.13
C ILE A 331 -21.53 2.84 16.07
N PRO A 332 -20.92 3.91 16.59
CA PRO A 332 -21.56 5.22 16.62
C PRO A 332 -21.65 5.86 15.22
N SER A 333 -22.37 6.95 15.10
CA SER A 333 -22.32 7.78 13.90
C SER A 333 -20.92 8.34 13.70
N PRO A 334 -20.49 8.54 12.41
CA PRO A 334 -19.21 9.16 12.12
C PRO A 334 -19.09 10.55 12.77
N ASN A 335 -17.89 10.86 13.27
CA ASN A 335 -17.57 12.11 13.98
C ASN A 335 -16.24 12.71 13.47
N GLY A 336 -16.01 12.63 12.18
CA GLY A 336 -14.85 13.25 11.53
C GLY A 336 -15.01 14.74 11.32
N ALA A 337 -14.02 15.35 10.62
CA ALA A 337 -13.94 16.81 10.45
C ALA A 337 -15.17 17.42 9.77
N LEU A 338 -15.88 16.70 8.89
CA LEU A 338 -17.09 17.17 8.22
C LEU A 338 -18.39 16.92 8.99
N LYS A 339 -18.31 16.33 10.18
CA LYS A 339 -19.48 15.99 11.02
C LYS A 339 -19.47 16.75 12.35
N ARG A 340 -18.52 17.66 12.52
CA ARG A 340 -18.36 18.54 13.71
C ARG A 340 -18.85 19.94 13.49
#